data_6458bca5c8b3d063a2574408c41d49d9
#
_entry.id   6458bca5c8b3d063a2574408c41d49d9
#
_cell.length_a   1.000
_cell.length_b   1.000
_cell.length_c   1.000
_cell.angle_alpha   90.00
_cell.angle_beta   90.00
_cell.angle_gamma   90.00
#
_symmetry.space_group_name_H-M   'P 1'
#
loop_
_entity.id
_entity.type
_entity.pdbx_description
1 polymer ?
#
loop_
_entity_poly.entity_id
_entity_poly.type
_entity_poly.pdbx_seq_one_letter_code
_entity_poly.pdbx_strand_id
1 'polypeptide(L)' 'QINGSAPANTAAYYTVQYGDTLGEIAVQYGTTVNKLCTMNGISNPNLIYVGQQLRVR' A
#
# COMPACT_ATOMS: atom_id res chain seq x y z
N GLN A 1 -3.77 23.30 7.98
CA GLN A 1 -3.69 22.92 7.88
C GLN A 1 -3.58 22.55 7.88
N ILE A 2 -3.57 22.53 7.84
CA ILE A 2 -3.46 22.08 7.89
C ILE A 2 -3.27 21.34 7.71
N ASN A 3 -3.15 21.41 7.86
CA ASN A 3 -2.93 20.62 7.70
C ASN A 3 -3.00 19.93 7.34
N GLY A 4 -2.95 20.58 7.49
CA GLY A 4 -2.70 19.78 6.37
C GLY A 4 -2.88 18.30 6.45
N SER A 5 -3.41 17.84 7.41
CA SER A 5 -3.58 16.39 7.45
C SER A 5 -4.72 15.97 6.52
N ALA A 6 -4.47 14.96 5.73
CA ALA A 6 -5.47 14.37 4.87
C ALA A 6 -6.56 13.70 5.70
N PRO A 7 -7.81 13.70 5.23
CA PRO A 7 -8.85 12.91 5.88
C PRO A 7 -8.44 11.45 5.99
N ALA A 8 -8.90 10.78 7.04
CA ALA A 8 -8.52 9.40 7.29
C ALA A 8 -8.90 8.45 6.16
N ASN A 9 -9.95 8.80 5.41
CA ASN A 9 -10.42 7.98 4.29
C ASN A 9 -9.88 8.40 2.94
N THR A 10 -8.94 9.33 2.89
CA THR A 10 -8.33 9.73 1.64
C THR A 10 -7.47 8.61 1.10
N ALA A 11 -7.71 8.22 -0.14
CA ALA A 11 -6.90 7.19 -0.77
C ALA A 11 -5.48 7.67 -0.98
N ALA A 12 -4.52 6.80 -0.71
CA ALA A 12 -3.11 7.03 -0.99
C ALA A 12 -2.55 5.83 -1.73
N TYR A 13 -1.63 6.08 -2.64
CA TYR A 13 -1.10 5.04 -3.50
C TYR A 13 0.42 5.02 -3.43
N TYR A 14 0.98 3.82 -3.60
CA TYR A 14 2.41 3.61 -3.64
C TYR A 14 2.75 2.80 -4.88
N THR A 15 3.77 3.22 -5.60
CA THR A 15 4.26 2.47 -6.77
C THR A 15 5.36 1.51 -6.34
N VAL A 16 5.15 0.23 -6.63
CA VAL A 16 6.09 -0.82 -6.25
C VAL A 16 7.44 -0.60 -6.93
N GLN A 17 8.50 -0.67 -6.14
CA GLN A 17 9.87 -0.55 -6.61
C GLN A 17 10.55 -1.92 -6.61
N TYR A 18 11.61 -2.05 -7.37
CA TYR A 18 12.40 -3.27 -7.39
C TYR A 18 12.88 -3.62 -5.97
N GLY A 19 12.67 -4.85 -5.58
CA GLY A 19 13.08 -5.33 -4.26
C GLY A 19 12.05 -5.13 -3.16
N ASP A 20 10.92 -4.47 -3.46
CA ASP A 20 9.86 -4.26 -2.47
C ASP A 20 9.11 -5.55 -2.18
N THR A 21 8.64 -5.67 -0.95
CA THR A 21 7.69 -6.71 -0.55
C THR A 21 6.48 -6.05 0.10
N LEU A 22 5.34 -6.75 0.07
CA LEU A 22 4.13 -6.21 0.73
C LEU A 22 4.34 -6.01 2.22
N GLY A 23 5.13 -6.88 2.86
CA GLY A 23 5.43 -6.71 4.29
C GLY A 23 6.14 -5.40 4.58
N GLU A 24 7.12 -5.06 3.76
CA GLU A 24 7.86 -3.80 3.92
C GLU A 24 6.97 -2.60 3.65
N ILE A 25 6.15 -2.67 2.60
CA ILE A 25 5.23 -1.60 2.25
C ILE A 25 4.21 -1.40 3.38
N ALA A 26 3.69 -2.50 3.94
CA ALA A 26 2.75 -2.44 5.04
C ALA A 26 3.35 -1.73 6.26
N VAL A 27 4.57 -2.06 6.62
CA VAL A 27 5.27 -1.41 7.74
C VAL A 27 5.44 0.07 7.46
N GLN A 28 5.85 0.41 6.24
CA GLN A 28 6.10 1.80 5.85
C GLN A 28 4.86 2.67 5.99
N TYR A 29 3.69 2.11 5.70
CA TYR A 29 2.43 2.87 5.72
C TYR A 29 1.56 2.56 6.94
N GLY A 30 2.08 1.81 7.91
CA GLY A 30 1.36 1.54 9.14
C GLY A 30 0.12 0.68 8.95
N THR A 31 0.17 -0.24 8.00
CA THR A 31 -0.94 -1.13 7.69
C THR A 31 -0.46 -2.59 7.77
N THR A 32 -1.25 -3.52 7.26
CA THR A 32 -0.92 -4.94 7.27
C THR A 32 -0.97 -5.50 5.86
N VAL A 33 -0.27 -6.62 5.65
CA VAL A 33 -0.31 -7.32 4.36
C VAL A 33 -1.74 -7.72 4.01
N ASN A 34 -2.51 -8.20 5.00
CA ASN A 34 -3.91 -8.58 4.75
C ASN A 34 -4.73 -7.41 4.24
N LYS A 35 -4.57 -6.24 4.85
CA LYS A 35 -5.30 -5.05 4.41
C LYS A 35 -4.88 -4.63 3.01
N LEU A 36 -3.59 -4.66 2.72
CA LEU A 36 -3.10 -4.33 1.38
C LEU A 36 -3.68 -5.29 0.35
N CYS A 37 -3.68 -6.58 0.63
CA CYS A 37 -4.25 -7.57 -0.28
C CYS A 37 -5.74 -7.32 -0.52
N THR A 38 -6.49 -7.04 0.54
CA THR A 38 -7.93 -6.81 0.45
C THR A 38 -8.22 -5.56 -0.36
N MET A 39 -7.49 -4.47 -0.10
CA MET A 39 -7.72 -3.21 -0.80
C MET A 39 -7.39 -3.28 -2.28
N ASN A 40 -6.48 -4.16 -2.66
CA ASN A 40 -5.96 -4.19 -4.02
C ASN A 40 -6.37 -5.45 -4.81
N GLY A 41 -7.18 -6.31 -4.21
CA GLY A 41 -7.60 -7.54 -4.87
C GLY A 41 -6.46 -8.50 -5.13
N ILE A 42 -5.46 -8.52 -4.25
CA ILE A 42 -4.28 -9.39 -4.41
C ILE A 42 -4.58 -10.71 -3.71
N SER A 43 -4.60 -11.81 -4.47
CA SER A 43 -4.81 -13.13 -3.88
C SER A 43 -3.51 -13.77 -3.41
N ASN A 44 -2.38 -13.43 -4.03
CA ASN A 44 -1.08 -13.97 -3.60
C ASN A 44 -0.17 -12.79 -3.22
N PRO A 45 0.11 -12.61 -1.91
CA PRO A 45 0.90 -11.48 -1.45
C PRO A 45 2.35 -11.49 -1.94
N ASN A 46 2.82 -12.60 -2.47
CA ASN A 46 4.17 -12.67 -3.04
C ASN A 46 4.22 -12.26 -4.50
N LEU A 47 3.06 -12.01 -5.12
CA LEU A 47 2.98 -11.64 -6.53
C LEU A 47 2.64 -10.17 -6.68
N ILE A 48 3.65 -9.33 -6.58
CA ILE A 48 3.55 -7.91 -6.91
C ILE A 48 4.63 -7.60 -7.93
N TYR A 49 4.39 -6.55 -8.71
CA TYR A 49 5.24 -6.24 -9.86
C TYR A 49 5.77 -4.83 -9.75
N VAL A 50 7.01 -4.63 -10.17
CA VAL A 50 7.61 -3.28 -10.25
C VAL A 50 6.72 -2.41 -11.14
N GLY A 51 6.42 -1.21 -10.65
CA GLY A 51 5.54 -0.28 -11.36
C GLY A 51 4.07 -0.44 -11.04
N GLN A 52 3.71 -1.50 -10.32
CA GLN A 52 2.31 -1.70 -9.91
C GLN A 52 1.93 -0.65 -8.88
N GLN A 53 0.76 -0.03 -9.05
CA GLN A 53 0.24 0.90 -8.06
C GLN A 53 -0.59 0.15 -7.04
N LEU A 54 -0.25 0.35 -5.77
CA LEU A 54 -0.98 -0.24 -4.65
C LEU A 54 -1.68 0.85 -3.86
N ARG A 55 -2.93 0.62 -3.55
CA ARG A 55 -3.62 1.47 -2.61
C ARG A 55 -3.17 1.09 -1.20
N VAL A 56 -2.66 2.06 -0.45
CA VAL A 56 -2.12 1.82 0.89
C VAL A 56 -2.95 2.46 1.99
N ARG A 57 -3.98 3.19 1.59
CA ARG A 57 -4.88 3.81 2.57
C ARG A 57 -6.26 3.96 2.00
#